data_d4e9efd28306befe625e057db2681c3d
#
_entry.id   d4e9efd28306befe625e057db2681c3d
#
_cell.length_a   1.000
_cell.length_b   1.000
_cell.length_c   1.000
_cell.angle_alpha   90.00
_cell.angle_beta   90.00
_cell.angle_gamma   90.00
#
_symmetry.space_group_name_H-M   'P 1'
#
loop_
_entity.id
_entity.type
_entity.pdbx_description
1 polymer ?
#
loop_
_entity_poly.entity_id
_entity_poly.type
_entity_poly.pdbx_seq_one_letter_code
_entity_poly.pdbx_strand_id
1 'polypeptide(L)'
;MLVKNIHINGREGLWQIAIEDGKIARILPNEQQIDFSGDILDGEQGIVYPPFVEPHIHLDATQTAGQPNWNQSGTLFEGIERWAERKSLLSHEDVKSRAWKTLKWQIANGVQHVRTHVDVSDPTLTALKAMLEVKKEVAPWVDLQIVAFPQEGILSYPNGEALLDQAMAMGADVVGGIPHFEFTREYGVESMHIAFNIARKYNKQIDIHCDEIDDEQSRFVETVAALALKYEMGDKVTASHTTAMHSYNNAYASRLFRLLKLSKIHFVANPLVNIHLQGRFDTYPKRRGVTRVKEMLKNKINVCFGHDDVFDPWYPLGTANMLQVLHMGLHVCQLMGYGQINDGLKLVTENSAKALGLQGYGVEEGNAANFIILPAENGFDAVRRQVPTRYSIRHGKVIAETKLAETTIHLNDNERVTYR
;
A
#
# COMPACT_ATOMS: atom_id res chain seq x y z
N MET A 1 -10.37 -0.27 -27.78
CA MET A 1 -11.45 -0.88 -26.99
C MET A 1 -12.43 0.18 -26.56
N LEU A 2 -13.73 -0.11 -26.54
CA LEU A 2 -14.78 0.75 -26.00
C LEU A 2 -15.40 0.09 -24.78
N VAL A 3 -15.35 0.75 -23.62
CA VAL A 3 -16.03 0.28 -22.39
C VAL A 3 -17.33 1.04 -22.23
N LYS A 4 -18.46 0.34 -22.10
CA LYS A 4 -19.82 0.91 -22.01
C LYS A 4 -20.50 0.53 -20.71
N ASN A 5 -21.64 1.19 -20.46
CA ASN A 5 -22.52 0.89 -19.32
C ASN A 5 -21.78 0.92 -17.98
N ILE A 6 -21.06 2.00 -17.71
CA ILE A 6 -20.29 2.19 -16.48
C ILE A 6 -20.72 3.44 -15.72
N HIS A 7 -20.61 3.41 -14.41
CA HIS A 7 -20.64 4.59 -13.56
C HIS A 7 -19.26 5.20 -13.44
N ILE A 8 -19.20 6.52 -13.31
CA ILE A 8 -17.95 7.25 -13.00
C ILE A 8 -18.20 8.06 -11.72
N ASN A 9 -17.28 7.97 -10.77
CA ASN A 9 -17.39 8.65 -9.49
C ASN A 9 -17.60 10.17 -9.68
N GLY A 10 -18.62 10.71 -9.04
CA GLY A 10 -18.97 12.13 -9.13
C GLY A 10 -19.71 12.55 -10.41
N ARG A 11 -20.13 11.62 -11.29
CA ARG A 11 -20.94 11.88 -12.48
C ARG A 11 -22.25 11.12 -12.42
N GLU A 12 -23.34 11.75 -12.83
CA GLU A 12 -24.67 11.12 -12.90
C GLU A 12 -24.83 10.31 -14.20
N GLY A 13 -25.66 9.26 -14.15
CA GLY A 13 -25.98 8.41 -15.31
C GLY A 13 -24.90 7.41 -15.65
N LEU A 14 -25.07 6.78 -16.83
CA LEU A 14 -24.11 5.83 -17.37
C LEU A 14 -23.18 6.49 -18.38
N TRP A 15 -21.96 6.02 -18.41
CA TRP A 15 -20.88 6.56 -19.22
C TRP A 15 -20.23 5.47 -20.09
N GLN A 16 -19.42 5.91 -21.05
CA GLN A 16 -18.56 5.07 -21.86
C GLN A 16 -17.17 5.69 -21.99
N ILE A 17 -16.15 4.83 -22.09
CA ILE A 17 -14.74 5.19 -22.26
C ILE A 17 -14.24 4.63 -23.56
N ALA A 18 -13.85 5.50 -24.49
CA ALA A 18 -13.15 5.11 -25.71
C ALA A 18 -11.64 5.08 -25.47
N ILE A 19 -11.00 3.98 -25.86
CA ILE A 19 -9.57 3.73 -25.64
C ILE A 19 -8.89 3.55 -27.00
N GLU A 20 -7.86 4.36 -27.24
CA GLU A 20 -7.04 4.34 -28.43
C GLU A 20 -5.57 4.31 -28.03
N ASP A 21 -4.76 3.47 -28.65
CA ASP A 21 -3.32 3.34 -28.40
C ASP A 21 -2.94 3.20 -26.91
N GLY A 22 -3.78 2.48 -26.14
CA GLY A 22 -3.55 2.24 -24.71
C GLY A 22 -3.86 3.43 -23.81
N LYS A 23 -4.47 4.52 -24.33
CA LYS A 23 -4.85 5.72 -23.60
C LYS A 23 -6.36 5.93 -23.62
N ILE A 24 -6.86 6.63 -22.60
CA ILE A 24 -8.25 7.11 -22.58
C ILE A 24 -8.37 8.26 -23.59
N ALA A 25 -9.00 7.98 -24.74
CA ALA A 25 -9.18 8.98 -25.77
C ALA A 25 -10.36 9.93 -25.46
N ARG A 26 -11.49 9.37 -25.01
CA ARG A 26 -12.69 10.15 -24.66
C ARG A 26 -13.50 9.46 -23.57
N ILE A 27 -14.17 10.29 -22.76
CA ILE A 27 -15.13 9.88 -21.73
C ILE A 27 -16.46 10.58 -22.02
N LEU A 28 -17.49 9.83 -22.42
CA LEU A 28 -18.75 10.36 -22.94
C LEU A 28 -19.96 9.76 -22.23
N PRO A 29 -21.13 10.45 -22.17
CA PRO A 29 -22.37 9.83 -21.78
C PRO A 29 -22.69 8.59 -22.62
N ASN A 30 -23.25 7.57 -22.00
CA ASN A 30 -23.45 6.26 -22.65
C ASN A 30 -24.42 6.30 -23.88
N GLU A 31 -25.36 7.23 -23.86
CA GLU A 31 -26.31 7.46 -24.96
C GLU A 31 -25.70 8.18 -26.17
N GLN A 32 -24.54 8.81 -26.03
CA GLN A 32 -23.87 9.47 -27.12
C GLN A 32 -23.28 8.43 -28.10
N GLN A 33 -23.75 8.45 -29.32
CA GLN A 33 -23.24 7.53 -30.35
C GLN A 33 -21.81 7.90 -30.74
N ILE A 34 -20.95 6.87 -30.80
CA ILE A 34 -19.60 6.95 -31.36
C ILE A 34 -19.46 5.87 -32.42
N ASP A 35 -18.88 6.26 -33.55
CA ASP A 35 -18.44 5.28 -34.55
C ASP A 35 -17.17 4.59 -34.02
N PHE A 36 -17.29 3.31 -33.72
CA PHE A 36 -16.24 2.53 -33.11
C PHE A 36 -16.19 1.12 -33.70
N SER A 37 -15.05 0.74 -34.26
CA SER A 37 -14.87 -0.55 -34.97
C SER A 37 -14.06 -1.60 -34.20
N GLY A 38 -13.71 -1.34 -32.93
CA GLY A 38 -12.92 -2.25 -32.10
C GLY A 38 -13.75 -3.09 -31.14
N ASP A 39 -13.07 -3.73 -30.20
CA ASP A 39 -13.70 -4.54 -29.14
C ASP A 39 -14.55 -3.69 -28.21
N ILE A 40 -15.71 -4.19 -27.82
CA ILE A 40 -16.64 -3.55 -26.89
C ILE A 40 -16.71 -4.40 -25.62
N LEU A 41 -16.46 -3.77 -24.47
CA LEU A 41 -16.63 -4.36 -23.13
C LEU A 41 -17.84 -3.72 -22.45
N ASP A 42 -18.79 -4.54 -22.02
CA ASP A 42 -19.89 -4.11 -21.17
C ASP A 42 -19.41 -4.08 -19.71
N GLY A 43 -19.46 -2.90 -19.07
CA GLY A 43 -19.11 -2.72 -17.65
C GLY A 43 -20.21 -3.13 -16.69
N GLU A 44 -21.35 -3.63 -17.17
CA GLU A 44 -22.45 -4.20 -16.36
C GLU A 44 -22.95 -3.22 -15.25
N GLN A 45 -22.96 -1.92 -15.55
CA GLN A 45 -23.28 -0.84 -14.62
C GLN A 45 -22.37 -0.79 -13.38
N GLY A 46 -21.15 -1.33 -13.50
CA GLY A 46 -20.13 -1.20 -12.47
C GLY A 46 -19.51 0.19 -12.44
N ILE A 47 -18.97 0.56 -11.26
CA ILE A 47 -18.26 1.83 -11.12
C ILE A 47 -16.80 1.71 -11.49
N VAL A 48 -16.30 2.70 -12.23
CA VAL A 48 -14.89 2.79 -12.61
C VAL A 48 -14.11 3.59 -11.57
N TYR A 49 -12.98 3.04 -11.16
CA TYR A 49 -11.96 3.70 -10.35
C TYR A 49 -10.58 3.56 -11.00
N PRO A 50 -9.61 4.46 -10.69
CA PRO A 50 -8.21 4.18 -10.96
C PRO A 50 -7.81 2.86 -10.31
N PRO A 51 -6.75 2.16 -10.78
CA PRO A 51 -6.32 0.92 -10.18
C PRO A 51 -5.97 1.11 -8.70
N PHE A 52 -6.16 0.08 -7.88
CA PHE A 52 -5.64 0.12 -6.53
C PHE A 52 -4.12 0.25 -6.54
N VAL A 53 -3.61 0.96 -5.55
CA VAL A 53 -2.19 1.16 -5.30
C VAL A 53 -1.85 0.56 -3.95
N GLU A 54 -0.91 -0.37 -3.92
CA GLU A 54 -0.33 -0.93 -2.70
C GLU A 54 0.91 -0.12 -2.31
N PRO A 55 0.82 0.80 -1.34
CA PRO A 55 1.94 1.68 -1.02
C PRO A 55 2.98 1.05 -0.11
N HIS A 56 2.69 -0.11 0.49
CA HIS A 56 3.56 -0.74 1.47
C HIS A 56 3.28 -2.23 1.63
N ILE A 57 4.21 -3.07 1.16
CA ILE A 57 4.15 -4.53 1.30
C ILE A 57 5.56 -5.12 1.37
N HIS A 58 5.70 -6.35 1.92
CA HIS A 58 6.94 -7.13 1.99
C HIS A 58 6.86 -8.37 1.09
N LEU A 59 7.14 -8.22 -0.23
CA LEU A 59 7.08 -9.32 -1.19
C LEU A 59 8.22 -10.33 -1.04
N ASP A 60 9.32 -9.96 -0.40
CA ASP A 60 10.41 -10.86 -0.06
C ASP A 60 10.06 -11.81 1.08
N ALA A 61 9.26 -11.35 2.05
CA ALA A 61 8.82 -12.14 3.21
C ALA A 61 7.48 -12.85 3.00
N THR A 62 6.67 -12.41 2.04
CA THR A 62 5.33 -12.96 1.81
C THR A 62 5.30 -14.50 1.68
N GLN A 63 4.22 -15.13 2.10
CA GLN A 63 3.97 -16.59 2.03
C GLN A 63 4.93 -17.43 2.88
N THR A 64 5.49 -16.89 3.96
CA THR A 64 6.42 -17.59 4.86
C THR A 64 5.90 -17.80 6.28
N ALA A 65 4.65 -17.50 6.57
CA ALA A 65 4.05 -17.74 7.89
C ALA A 65 4.26 -19.20 8.33
N GLY A 66 4.80 -19.38 9.54
CA GLY A 66 5.12 -20.70 10.10
C GLY A 66 6.38 -21.36 9.54
N GLN A 67 7.24 -20.65 8.80
CA GLN A 67 8.46 -21.19 8.20
C GLN A 67 9.71 -20.44 8.68
N PRO A 68 10.62 -21.10 9.45
CA PRO A 68 10.50 -22.46 10.00
C PRO A 68 9.54 -22.54 11.20
N ASN A 69 9.23 -21.42 11.85
CA ASN A 69 8.45 -21.35 13.07
C ASN A 69 7.38 -20.26 13.00
N TRP A 70 6.27 -20.44 13.74
CA TRP A 70 5.23 -19.43 13.89
C TRP A 70 5.65 -18.35 14.88
N ASN A 71 5.20 -17.10 14.63
CA ASN A 71 5.15 -16.04 15.61
C ASN A 71 3.99 -16.34 16.59
N GLN A 72 4.31 -16.79 17.79
CA GLN A 72 3.34 -17.21 18.80
C GLN A 72 2.82 -16.02 19.64
N SER A 73 3.67 -15.05 19.95
CA SER A 73 3.30 -13.88 20.74
C SER A 73 2.50 -12.85 19.95
N GLY A 74 2.63 -12.87 18.63
CA GLY A 74 2.07 -11.85 17.73
C GLY A 74 2.74 -10.49 17.91
N THR A 75 3.98 -10.45 18.44
CA THR A 75 4.74 -9.19 18.57
C THR A 75 5.56 -8.91 17.31
N LEU A 76 5.85 -7.62 17.08
CA LEU A 76 6.76 -7.19 16.02
C LEU A 76 8.14 -7.87 16.17
N PHE A 77 8.68 -7.90 17.38
CA PHE A 77 10.03 -8.40 17.64
C PHE A 77 10.15 -9.91 17.38
N GLU A 78 9.18 -10.73 17.79
CA GLU A 78 9.17 -12.14 17.44
C GLU A 78 9.04 -12.34 15.92
N GLY A 79 8.28 -11.49 15.24
CA GLY A 79 8.21 -11.48 13.77
C GLY A 79 9.59 -11.30 13.14
N ILE A 80 10.37 -10.33 13.62
CA ILE A 80 11.75 -10.07 13.16
C ILE A 80 12.65 -11.28 13.43
N GLU A 81 12.55 -11.91 14.62
CA GLU A 81 13.30 -13.13 14.94
C GLU A 81 12.95 -14.29 14.00
N ARG A 82 11.65 -14.52 13.75
CA ARG A 82 11.21 -15.58 12.80
C ARG A 82 11.69 -15.32 11.39
N TRP A 83 11.70 -14.05 10.97
CA TRP A 83 12.24 -13.66 9.68
C TRP A 83 13.76 -13.86 9.61
N ALA A 84 14.51 -13.51 10.64
CA ALA A 84 15.95 -13.74 10.70
C ALA A 84 16.30 -15.24 10.57
N GLU A 85 15.52 -16.15 11.18
CA GLU A 85 15.63 -17.59 10.99
C GLU A 85 15.37 -18.00 9.53
N ARG A 86 14.26 -17.48 8.94
CA ARG A 86 13.86 -17.80 7.56
C ARG A 86 14.83 -17.25 6.53
N LYS A 87 15.41 -16.09 6.78
CA LYS A 87 16.36 -15.40 5.90
C LYS A 87 17.58 -16.27 5.57
N SER A 88 18.05 -17.08 6.52
CA SER A 88 19.15 -18.02 6.31
C SER A 88 18.85 -19.13 5.28
N LEU A 89 17.58 -19.35 4.97
CA LEU A 89 17.08 -20.39 4.05
C LEU A 89 16.67 -19.84 2.69
N LEU A 90 16.82 -18.53 2.45
CA LEU A 90 16.41 -17.89 1.21
C LEU A 90 17.27 -18.38 0.03
N SER A 91 16.59 -18.68 -1.07
CA SER A 91 17.20 -18.76 -2.39
C SER A 91 16.52 -17.77 -3.34
N HIS A 92 17.18 -17.44 -4.42
CA HIS A 92 16.65 -16.55 -5.45
C HIS A 92 15.30 -17.04 -5.98
N GLU A 93 15.19 -18.34 -6.29
CA GLU A 93 13.96 -18.96 -6.81
C GLU A 93 12.82 -18.98 -5.78
N ASP A 94 13.13 -19.23 -4.51
CA ASP A 94 12.17 -19.18 -3.41
C ASP A 94 11.52 -17.80 -3.30
N VAL A 95 12.31 -16.73 -3.28
CA VAL A 95 11.81 -15.35 -3.23
C VAL A 95 10.94 -15.04 -4.44
N LYS A 96 11.42 -15.33 -5.65
CA LYS A 96 10.66 -15.11 -6.88
C LYS A 96 9.31 -15.83 -6.86
N SER A 97 9.30 -17.11 -6.54
CA SER A 97 8.08 -17.93 -6.54
C SER A 97 7.00 -17.36 -5.60
N ARG A 98 7.40 -16.98 -4.38
CA ARG A 98 6.49 -16.42 -3.37
C ARG A 98 6.00 -15.01 -3.75
N ALA A 99 6.89 -14.15 -4.21
CA ALA A 99 6.54 -12.82 -4.69
C ALA A 99 5.56 -12.88 -5.84
N TRP A 100 5.79 -13.74 -6.84
CA TRP A 100 4.88 -13.95 -7.97
C TRP A 100 3.51 -14.45 -7.53
N LYS A 101 3.44 -15.33 -6.53
CA LYS A 101 2.15 -15.79 -6.01
C LYS A 101 1.32 -14.63 -5.45
N THR A 102 1.92 -13.78 -4.63
CA THR A 102 1.23 -12.62 -4.05
C THR A 102 0.93 -11.54 -5.09
N LEU A 103 1.84 -11.26 -6.03
CA LEU A 103 1.59 -10.34 -7.14
C LEU A 103 0.39 -10.78 -8.02
N LYS A 104 0.23 -12.08 -8.28
CA LYS A 104 -0.97 -12.59 -8.98
C LYS A 104 -2.25 -12.31 -8.20
N TRP A 105 -2.23 -12.41 -6.88
CA TRP A 105 -3.38 -12.03 -6.04
C TRP A 105 -3.64 -10.52 -6.11
N GLN A 106 -2.59 -9.69 -6.08
CA GLN A 106 -2.72 -8.25 -6.24
C GLN A 106 -3.34 -7.88 -7.59
N ILE A 107 -2.86 -8.46 -8.69
CA ILE A 107 -3.41 -8.24 -10.05
C ILE A 107 -4.88 -8.63 -10.11
N ALA A 108 -5.25 -9.80 -9.55
CA ALA A 108 -6.63 -10.27 -9.50
C ALA A 108 -7.52 -9.33 -8.67
N ASN A 109 -6.98 -8.70 -7.63
CA ASN A 109 -7.67 -7.71 -6.79
C ASN A 109 -7.62 -6.27 -7.36
N GLY A 110 -7.10 -6.06 -8.58
CA GLY A 110 -7.10 -4.76 -9.26
C GLY A 110 -5.96 -3.82 -8.86
N VAL A 111 -4.91 -4.33 -8.21
CA VAL A 111 -3.70 -3.57 -7.90
C VAL A 111 -2.78 -3.54 -9.12
N GLN A 112 -2.34 -2.35 -9.54
CA GLN A 112 -1.42 -2.19 -10.67
C GLN A 112 -0.16 -1.38 -10.33
N HIS A 113 -0.04 -0.86 -9.11
CA HIS A 113 1.13 -0.15 -8.64
C HIS A 113 1.45 -0.63 -7.22
N VAL A 114 2.68 -1.04 -6.98
CA VAL A 114 3.13 -1.67 -5.74
C VAL A 114 4.45 -1.08 -5.30
N ARG A 115 4.57 -0.74 -4.03
CA ARG A 115 5.86 -0.45 -3.37
C ARG A 115 6.14 -1.57 -2.38
N THR A 116 7.21 -2.33 -2.63
CA THR A 116 7.64 -3.42 -1.75
C THR A 116 8.91 -3.05 -1.00
N HIS A 117 8.93 -3.31 0.30
CA HIS A 117 10.10 -3.24 1.14
C HIS A 117 10.85 -4.57 1.06
N VAL A 118 12.15 -4.51 0.77
CA VAL A 118 13.00 -5.70 0.59
C VAL A 118 14.15 -5.62 1.57
N ASP A 119 14.25 -6.60 2.44
CA ASP A 119 15.28 -6.64 3.48
C ASP A 119 16.69 -6.71 2.87
N VAL A 120 17.50 -5.72 3.24
CA VAL A 120 18.93 -5.62 2.85
C VAL A 120 19.87 -5.87 4.02
N SER A 121 19.35 -6.31 5.19
CA SER A 121 20.15 -6.84 6.30
C SER A 121 20.60 -8.27 5.98
N ASP A 122 21.18 -8.45 4.80
CA ASP A 122 21.71 -9.71 4.26
C ASP A 122 22.94 -9.40 3.40
N PRO A 123 24.16 -9.84 3.79
CA PRO A 123 25.38 -9.57 3.04
C PRO A 123 25.35 -10.08 1.59
N THR A 124 24.51 -11.06 1.28
CA THR A 124 24.37 -11.62 -0.07
C THR A 124 23.39 -10.86 -0.93
N LEU A 125 22.50 -10.05 -0.33
CA LEU A 125 21.40 -9.33 -0.98
C LEU A 125 20.54 -10.24 -1.88
N THR A 126 20.31 -11.47 -1.44
CA THR A 126 19.60 -12.50 -2.23
C THR A 126 18.19 -12.06 -2.56
N ALA A 127 17.43 -11.56 -1.57
CA ALA A 127 16.07 -11.08 -1.79
C ALA A 127 16.02 -9.89 -2.77
N LEU A 128 16.92 -8.92 -2.63
CA LEU A 128 17.00 -7.76 -3.52
C LEU A 128 17.27 -8.18 -4.98
N LYS A 129 18.22 -9.07 -5.20
CA LYS A 129 18.57 -9.58 -6.55
C LYS A 129 17.34 -10.23 -7.20
N ALA A 130 16.63 -11.08 -6.46
CA ALA A 130 15.42 -11.74 -6.93
C ALA A 130 14.31 -10.71 -7.25
N MET A 131 14.08 -9.73 -6.38
CA MET A 131 13.04 -8.74 -6.58
C MET A 131 13.33 -7.76 -7.72
N LEU A 132 14.60 -7.43 -7.99
CA LEU A 132 15.00 -6.65 -9.18
C LEU A 132 14.70 -7.40 -10.49
N GLU A 133 14.77 -8.72 -10.48
CA GLU A 133 14.36 -9.54 -11.64
C GLU A 133 12.83 -9.59 -11.74
N VAL A 134 12.11 -9.87 -10.64
CA VAL A 134 10.63 -9.87 -10.60
C VAL A 134 10.08 -8.53 -11.09
N LYS A 135 10.70 -7.41 -10.72
CA LYS A 135 10.29 -6.07 -11.17
C LYS A 135 10.28 -5.97 -12.71
N LYS A 136 11.28 -6.52 -13.38
CA LYS A 136 11.34 -6.52 -14.86
C LYS A 136 10.29 -7.43 -15.47
N GLU A 137 10.09 -8.60 -14.87
CA GLU A 137 9.14 -9.60 -15.36
C GLU A 137 7.68 -9.14 -15.20
N VAL A 138 7.32 -8.49 -14.08
CA VAL A 138 5.94 -8.09 -13.78
C VAL A 138 5.52 -6.80 -14.47
N ALA A 139 6.44 -6.04 -15.04
CA ALA A 139 6.20 -4.71 -15.64
C ALA A 139 5.00 -4.63 -16.61
N PRO A 140 4.64 -5.68 -17.42
CA PRO A 140 3.44 -5.62 -18.24
C PRO A 140 2.14 -5.49 -17.44
N TRP A 141 2.10 -5.90 -16.18
CA TRP A 141 0.91 -5.96 -15.33
C TRP A 141 0.95 -5.00 -14.13
N VAL A 142 2.14 -4.77 -13.56
CA VAL A 142 2.32 -3.99 -12.33
C VAL A 142 3.57 -3.13 -12.44
N ASP A 143 3.47 -1.85 -12.03
CA ASP A 143 4.64 -1.02 -11.76
C ASP A 143 5.11 -1.30 -10.33
N LEU A 144 6.30 -1.87 -10.20
CA LEU A 144 6.89 -2.26 -8.92
C LEU A 144 8.01 -1.31 -8.52
N GLN A 145 7.87 -0.62 -7.38
CA GLN A 145 8.93 0.12 -6.72
C GLN A 145 9.54 -0.72 -5.60
N ILE A 146 10.86 -0.75 -5.51
CA ILE A 146 11.61 -1.51 -4.51
C ILE A 146 12.26 -0.54 -3.53
N VAL A 147 11.90 -0.68 -2.24
CA VAL A 147 12.56 -0.01 -1.13
C VAL A 147 13.69 -0.91 -0.64
N ALA A 148 14.92 -0.38 -0.61
CA ALA A 148 16.01 -1.03 0.10
C ALA A 148 15.79 -0.85 1.61
N PHE A 149 15.34 -1.90 2.29
CA PHE A 149 14.87 -1.84 3.66
C PHE A 149 15.86 -2.53 4.62
N PRO A 150 16.54 -1.78 5.50
CA PRO A 150 17.45 -2.36 6.50
C PRO A 150 16.66 -2.86 7.72
N GLN A 151 16.04 -4.04 7.62
CA GLN A 151 15.13 -4.62 8.63
C GLN A 151 15.74 -4.67 10.04
N GLU A 152 17.05 -4.89 10.16
CA GLU A 152 17.73 -4.98 11.44
C GLU A 152 18.53 -3.71 11.80
N GLY A 153 18.21 -2.59 11.15
CA GLY A 153 18.83 -1.29 11.37
C GLY A 153 19.98 -0.98 10.40
N ILE A 154 20.35 0.29 10.33
CA ILE A 154 21.50 0.78 9.56
C ILE A 154 22.77 0.72 10.38
N LEU A 155 22.70 1.19 11.64
CA LEU A 155 23.84 1.24 12.56
C LEU A 155 23.91 0.02 13.48
N SER A 156 22.78 -0.57 13.79
CA SER A 156 22.68 -1.75 14.65
C SER A 156 23.01 -3.07 13.92
N TYR A 157 22.98 -3.08 12.59
CA TYR A 157 23.37 -4.22 11.78
C TYR A 157 24.80 -4.08 11.23
N PRO A 158 25.63 -5.13 11.24
CA PRO A 158 27.00 -5.07 10.71
C PRO A 158 27.04 -4.62 9.24
N ASN A 159 27.77 -3.56 8.95
CA ASN A 159 27.89 -2.97 7.61
C ASN A 159 26.55 -2.48 7.00
N GLY A 160 25.54 -2.18 7.82
CA GLY A 160 24.20 -1.81 7.33
C GLY A 160 24.19 -0.60 6.41
N GLU A 161 24.96 0.46 6.69
CA GLU A 161 25.10 1.61 5.80
C GLU A 161 25.68 1.22 4.43
N ALA A 162 26.74 0.41 4.41
CA ALA A 162 27.37 -0.05 3.17
C ALA A 162 26.43 -0.94 2.34
N LEU A 163 25.66 -1.81 3.00
CA LEU A 163 24.65 -2.65 2.33
C LEU A 163 23.52 -1.84 1.76
N LEU A 164 23.04 -0.82 2.47
CA LEU A 164 22.01 0.09 1.99
C LEU A 164 22.51 0.88 0.76
N ASP A 165 23.71 1.42 0.82
CA ASP A 165 24.32 2.13 -0.31
C ASP A 165 24.52 1.20 -1.52
N GLN A 166 24.97 -0.03 -1.30
CA GLN A 166 25.11 -1.04 -2.34
C GLN A 166 23.76 -1.41 -2.97
N ALA A 167 22.71 -1.57 -2.17
CA ALA A 167 21.37 -1.87 -2.66
C ALA A 167 20.84 -0.76 -3.58
N MET A 168 21.09 0.51 -3.23
CA MET A 168 20.74 1.64 -4.08
C MET A 168 21.56 1.66 -5.38
N ALA A 169 22.85 1.36 -5.32
CA ALA A 169 23.71 1.25 -6.51
C ALA A 169 23.26 0.11 -7.44
N MET A 170 22.67 -0.98 -6.91
CA MET A 170 22.11 -2.09 -7.68
C MET A 170 20.79 -1.76 -8.38
N GLY A 171 20.12 -0.68 -8.03
CA GLY A 171 18.92 -0.21 -8.72
C GLY A 171 17.64 -0.25 -7.89
N ALA A 172 17.70 -0.31 -6.57
CA ALA A 172 16.54 -0.04 -5.71
C ALA A 172 16.00 1.38 -5.97
N ASP A 173 14.69 1.57 -5.82
CA ASP A 173 14.01 2.80 -6.18
C ASP A 173 13.91 3.80 -5.03
N VAL A 174 13.87 3.30 -3.80
CA VAL A 174 13.52 4.06 -2.59
C VAL A 174 14.45 3.63 -1.45
N VAL A 175 14.88 4.59 -0.64
CA VAL A 175 15.70 4.32 0.55
C VAL A 175 14.79 4.05 1.74
N GLY A 176 15.00 2.93 2.41
CA GLY A 176 14.30 2.55 3.65
C GLY A 176 15.04 2.94 4.92
N GLY A 177 14.42 2.64 6.05
CA GLY A 177 14.98 2.78 7.40
C GLY A 177 14.00 2.30 8.46
N ILE A 178 14.50 2.00 9.66
CA ILE A 178 13.73 1.53 10.80
C ILE A 178 14.32 2.10 12.11
N PRO A 179 14.21 3.43 12.36
CA PRO A 179 14.93 4.09 13.43
C PRO A 179 14.54 3.63 14.84
N HIS A 180 13.32 3.14 15.04
CA HIS A 180 12.82 2.65 16.33
C HIS A 180 13.37 1.25 16.69
N PHE A 181 14.00 0.55 15.76
CA PHE A 181 14.65 -0.73 15.99
C PHE A 181 16.17 -0.59 16.23
N GLU A 182 16.74 0.57 15.97
CA GLU A 182 18.15 0.83 16.29
C GLU A 182 18.41 0.69 17.79
N PHE A 183 19.63 0.32 18.19
CA PHE A 183 19.96 0.03 19.60
C PHE A 183 19.71 1.19 20.54
N THR A 184 19.87 2.44 20.09
CA THR A 184 19.62 3.62 20.88
C THR A 184 18.84 4.68 20.10
N ARG A 185 18.25 5.63 20.83
CA ARG A 185 17.59 6.78 20.21
C ARG A 185 18.56 7.59 19.33
N GLU A 186 19.81 7.74 19.78
CA GLU A 186 20.85 8.45 19.05
C GLU A 186 21.17 7.76 17.73
N TYR A 187 21.30 6.42 17.74
CA TYR A 187 21.47 5.63 16.53
C TYR A 187 20.26 5.78 15.59
N GLY A 188 19.04 5.78 16.12
CA GLY A 188 17.84 6.01 15.32
C GLY A 188 17.83 7.38 14.65
N VAL A 189 18.25 8.44 15.34
CA VAL A 189 18.37 9.77 14.73
C VAL A 189 19.47 9.80 13.68
N GLU A 190 20.64 9.22 13.97
CA GLU A 190 21.78 9.18 13.04
C GLU A 190 21.45 8.35 11.79
N SER A 191 20.77 7.21 11.95
CA SER A 191 20.33 6.38 10.83
C SER A 191 19.42 7.14 9.86
N MET A 192 18.59 8.07 10.35
CA MET A 192 17.79 8.96 9.48
C MET A 192 18.67 9.93 8.70
N HIS A 193 19.71 10.50 9.32
CA HIS A 193 20.66 11.34 8.57
C HIS A 193 21.37 10.55 7.47
N ILE A 194 21.79 9.32 7.73
CA ILE A 194 22.41 8.42 6.74
C ILE A 194 21.42 8.13 5.59
N ALA A 195 20.18 7.73 5.90
CA ALA A 195 19.15 7.45 4.89
C ALA A 195 18.90 8.66 3.98
N PHE A 196 18.77 9.86 4.54
CA PHE A 196 18.60 11.09 3.76
C PHE A 196 19.83 11.42 2.89
N ASN A 197 21.04 11.21 3.38
CA ASN A 197 22.27 11.42 2.62
C ASN A 197 22.34 10.46 1.42
N ILE A 198 22.06 9.17 1.63
CA ILE A 198 22.01 8.16 0.55
C ILE A 198 20.92 8.53 -0.47
N ALA A 199 19.71 8.87 -0.03
CA ALA A 199 18.63 9.27 -0.93
C ALA A 199 19.00 10.48 -1.80
N ARG A 200 19.66 11.48 -1.22
CA ARG A 200 20.15 12.64 -1.95
C ARG A 200 21.28 12.29 -2.94
N LYS A 201 22.20 11.39 -2.54
CA LYS A 201 23.28 10.89 -3.41
C LYS A 201 22.72 10.26 -4.69
N TYR A 202 21.67 9.48 -4.58
CA TYR A 202 21.04 8.76 -5.70
C TYR A 202 19.82 9.48 -6.30
N ASN A 203 19.44 10.65 -5.78
CA ASN A 203 18.21 11.38 -6.13
C ASN A 203 16.95 10.49 -6.05
N LYS A 204 16.78 9.80 -4.95
CA LYS A 204 15.69 8.82 -4.72
C LYS A 204 14.70 9.28 -3.66
N GLN A 205 13.54 8.62 -3.62
CA GLN A 205 12.55 8.76 -2.56
C GLN A 205 13.01 8.05 -1.27
N ILE A 206 12.31 8.35 -0.18
CA ILE A 206 12.53 7.74 1.15
C ILE A 206 11.20 7.16 1.63
N ASP A 207 11.25 5.96 2.20
CA ASP A 207 10.10 5.36 2.91
C ASP A 207 10.57 4.65 4.18
N ILE A 208 10.20 5.22 5.33
CA ILE A 208 10.71 4.81 6.64
C ILE A 208 9.63 4.03 7.39
N HIS A 209 9.95 2.83 7.88
CA HIS A 209 9.20 2.21 8.99
C HIS A 209 9.43 3.08 10.23
N CYS A 210 8.51 4.00 10.46
CA CYS A 210 8.70 5.08 11.40
C CYS A 210 7.84 4.86 12.64
N ASP A 211 8.48 4.81 13.82
CA ASP A 211 7.77 4.75 15.10
C ASP A 211 6.70 3.62 15.16
N GLU A 212 7.03 2.44 14.61
CA GLU A 212 6.14 1.25 14.65
C GLU A 212 6.27 0.52 15.98
N ILE A 213 5.92 1.19 17.03
CA ILE A 213 5.98 0.70 18.41
C ILE A 213 4.93 1.41 19.26
N ASP A 214 4.55 0.80 20.38
CA ASP A 214 3.59 1.38 21.32
C ASP A 214 4.20 2.43 22.27
N ASP A 215 5.51 2.65 22.19
CA ASP A 215 6.23 3.61 23.04
C ASP A 215 5.96 5.06 22.60
N GLU A 216 5.37 5.88 23.48
CA GLU A 216 5.16 7.30 23.24
C GLU A 216 6.45 8.14 23.18
N GLN A 217 7.60 7.58 23.58
CA GLN A 217 8.90 8.20 23.44
C GLN A 217 9.55 7.99 22.07
N SER A 218 9.05 7.03 21.28
CA SER A 218 9.44 6.88 19.88
C SER A 218 8.88 8.06 19.08
N ARG A 219 9.75 8.97 18.64
CA ARG A 219 9.39 10.26 18.02
C ARG A 219 10.27 10.57 16.80
N PHE A 220 10.72 9.55 16.09
CA PHE A 220 11.58 9.72 14.91
C PHE A 220 10.85 10.40 13.75
N VAL A 221 9.52 10.37 13.74
CA VAL A 221 8.70 11.12 12.77
C VAL A 221 9.01 12.62 12.78
N GLU A 222 9.37 13.21 13.91
CA GLU A 222 9.78 14.63 13.96
C GLU A 222 11.14 14.85 13.29
N THR A 223 12.08 13.90 13.45
CA THR A 223 13.39 13.93 12.76
C THR A 223 13.21 13.80 11.24
N VAL A 224 12.42 12.80 10.81
CA VAL A 224 12.10 12.58 9.39
C VAL A 224 11.48 13.84 8.77
N ALA A 225 10.47 14.40 9.42
CA ALA A 225 9.80 15.61 8.94
C ALA A 225 10.73 16.85 8.91
N ALA A 226 11.59 16.99 9.91
CA ALA A 226 12.56 18.10 9.96
C ALA A 226 13.63 17.98 8.86
N LEU A 227 14.14 16.77 8.61
CA LEU A 227 15.10 16.52 7.53
C LEU A 227 14.45 16.72 6.15
N ALA A 228 13.21 16.24 5.96
CA ALA A 228 12.45 16.45 4.73
C ALA A 228 12.26 17.94 4.43
N LEU A 229 11.94 18.74 5.46
CA LEU A 229 11.83 20.19 5.33
C LEU A 229 13.18 20.84 5.04
N LYS A 230 14.23 20.46 5.78
CA LYS A 230 15.59 21.00 5.62
C LYS A 230 16.15 20.79 4.21
N TYR A 231 15.88 19.64 3.62
CA TYR A 231 16.41 19.25 2.30
C TYR A 231 15.39 19.45 1.16
N GLU A 232 14.25 20.07 1.43
CA GLU A 232 13.17 20.32 0.46
C GLU A 232 12.70 19.05 -0.27
N MET A 233 12.60 17.94 0.48
CA MET A 233 12.26 16.60 -0.04
C MET A 233 10.86 16.12 0.35
N GLY A 234 10.00 16.99 0.88
CA GLY A 234 8.76 16.57 1.53
C GLY A 234 7.90 15.62 0.70
N ASP A 235 7.65 15.92 -0.56
CA ASP A 235 6.86 15.10 -1.50
C ASP A 235 7.56 13.80 -1.96
N LYS A 236 8.82 13.60 -1.55
CA LYS A 236 9.61 12.39 -1.81
C LYS A 236 9.79 11.51 -0.56
N VAL A 237 9.20 11.90 0.57
CA VAL A 237 9.40 11.22 1.85
C VAL A 237 8.08 10.67 2.37
N THR A 238 8.10 9.39 2.72
CA THR A 238 7.00 8.67 3.34
C THR A 238 7.41 8.20 4.74
N ALA A 239 6.54 8.38 5.71
CA ALA A 239 6.63 7.78 7.04
C ALA A 239 5.54 6.71 7.16
N SER A 240 5.94 5.45 7.15
CA SER A 240 5.04 4.31 7.25
C SER A 240 4.80 3.94 8.71
N HIS A 241 3.63 3.38 9.03
CA HIS A 241 3.11 2.98 10.33
C HIS A 241 2.84 4.14 11.28
N THR A 242 3.87 4.76 11.83
CA THR A 242 3.82 5.84 12.85
C THR A 242 2.86 5.53 14.00
N THR A 243 2.81 4.26 14.45
CA THR A 243 1.84 3.79 15.44
C THR A 243 2.03 4.44 16.81
N ALA A 244 3.26 4.81 17.18
CA ALA A 244 3.52 5.54 18.40
C ALA A 244 2.72 6.85 18.53
N MET A 245 2.33 7.46 17.40
CA MET A 245 1.49 8.67 17.40
C MET A 245 0.13 8.47 18.09
N HIS A 246 -0.37 7.22 18.11
CA HIS A 246 -1.60 6.88 18.84
C HIS A 246 -1.48 7.20 20.32
N SER A 247 -0.30 7.01 20.90
CA SER A 247 0.01 7.20 22.32
C SER A 247 0.49 8.60 22.68
N TYR A 248 0.80 9.45 21.71
CA TYR A 248 1.26 10.81 21.98
C TYR A 248 0.21 11.64 22.71
N ASN A 249 0.61 12.39 23.74
CA ASN A 249 -0.29 13.36 24.33
C ASN A 249 -0.70 14.45 23.33
N ASN A 250 -1.87 15.06 23.55
CA ASN A 250 -2.46 15.98 22.59
C ASN A 250 -1.65 17.29 22.42
N ALA A 251 -0.94 17.74 23.44
CA ALA A 251 -0.10 18.94 23.34
C ALA A 251 1.08 18.71 22.39
N TYR A 252 1.78 17.59 22.55
CA TYR A 252 2.86 17.20 21.65
C TYR A 252 2.35 16.96 20.23
N ALA A 253 1.25 16.21 20.07
CA ALA A 253 0.66 15.95 18.76
C ALA A 253 0.27 17.25 18.03
N SER A 254 -0.33 18.22 18.74
CA SER A 254 -0.69 19.53 18.16
C SER A 254 0.54 20.28 17.63
N ARG A 255 1.65 20.29 18.38
CA ARG A 255 2.93 20.87 17.94
C ARG A 255 3.48 20.12 16.71
N LEU A 256 3.45 18.79 16.75
CA LEU A 256 3.96 17.93 15.68
C LEU A 256 3.19 18.17 14.38
N PHE A 257 1.86 18.25 14.39
CA PHE A 257 1.05 18.49 13.19
C PHE A 257 1.42 19.79 12.46
N ARG A 258 1.92 20.82 13.17
CA ARG A 258 2.45 22.01 12.52
C ARG A 258 3.69 21.68 11.67
N LEU A 259 4.62 20.89 12.19
CA LEU A 259 5.81 20.46 11.45
C LEU A 259 5.43 19.57 10.26
N LEU A 260 4.53 18.60 10.47
CA LEU A 260 4.07 17.68 9.41
C LEU A 260 3.43 18.41 8.25
N LYS A 261 2.65 19.48 8.51
CA LYS A 261 2.11 20.34 7.44
C LYS A 261 3.18 21.06 6.63
N LEU A 262 4.21 21.56 7.31
CA LEU A 262 5.30 22.29 6.65
C LEU A 262 6.19 21.35 5.84
N SER A 263 6.46 20.15 6.35
CA SER A 263 7.35 19.17 5.72
C SER A 263 6.75 18.53 4.47
N LYS A 264 5.41 18.48 4.34
CA LYS A 264 4.67 17.88 3.22
C LYS A 264 4.95 16.38 3.01
N ILE A 265 5.47 15.67 4.02
CA ILE A 265 5.70 14.23 3.93
C ILE A 265 4.38 13.47 3.83
N HIS A 266 4.45 12.27 3.26
CA HIS A 266 3.34 11.34 3.16
C HIS A 266 3.34 10.34 4.31
N PHE A 267 2.17 9.74 4.58
CA PHE A 267 2.01 8.70 5.59
C PHE A 267 1.35 7.47 4.98
N VAL A 268 1.82 6.28 5.37
CA VAL A 268 1.15 5.02 5.11
C VAL A 268 0.78 4.40 6.46
N ALA A 269 -0.51 4.15 6.68
CA ALA A 269 -0.96 3.34 7.79
C ALA A 269 -1.32 1.94 7.27
N ASN A 270 -0.98 0.91 8.02
CA ASN A 270 -1.19 -0.50 7.65
C ASN A 270 -2.21 -1.13 8.62
N PRO A 271 -3.51 -0.84 8.49
CA PRO A 271 -4.50 -1.10 9.54
C PRO A 271 -4.63 -2.58 9.92
N LEU A 272 -4.46 -3.51 8.99
CA LEU A 272 -4.53 -4.95 9.27
C LEU A 272 -3.39 -5.41 10.18
N VAL A 273 -2.18 -4.96 9.89
CA VAL A 273 -0.97 -5.35 10.61
C VAL A 273 -0.83 -4.54 11.90
N ASN A 274 -1.02 -3.23 11.84
CA ASN A 274 -0.86 -2.37 13.00
C ASN A 274 -1.81 -2.76 14.15
N ILE A 275 -3.10 -3.05 13.87
CA ILE A 275 -4.03 -3.51 14.92
C ILE A 275 -3.67 -4.90 15.47
N HIS A 276 -2.99 -5.72 14.67
CA HIS A 276 -2.53 -7.04 15.08
C HIS A 276 -1.27 -6.97 15.95
N LEU A 277 -0.26 -6.21 15.53
CA LEU A 277 1.04 -6.14 16.20
C LEU A 277 1.03 -5.25 17.44
N GLN A 278 0.26 -4.16 17.44
CA GLN A 278 0.24 -3.19 18.52
C GLN A 278 -0.70 -3.60 19.68
N GLY A 279 -0.53 -2.99 20.85
CA GLY A 279 -1.31 -3.30 22.05
C GLY A 279 -0.99 -4.65 22.69
N ARG A 280 0.13 -5.30 22.31
CA ARG A 280 0.49 -6.62 22.86
C ARG A 280 0.89 -6.56 24.31
N PHE A 281 1.49 -5.48 24.75
CA PHE A 281 1.90 -5.23 26.14
C PHE A 281 0.82 -4.54 26.98
N ASP A 282 -0.29 -4.13 26.36
CA ASP A 282 -1.41 -3.55 27.09
C ASP A 282 -2.20 -4.61 27.85
N THR A 283 -2.71 -4.24 29.01
CA THR A 283 -3.78 -4.98 29.70
C THR A 283 -5.14 -4.57 29.12
N TYR A 284 -6.07 -4.05 29.90
CA TYR A 284 -7.32 -3.47 29.42
C TYR A 284 -7.51 -2.07 30.00
N PRO A 285 -7.99 -1.10 29.17
CA PRO A 285 -8.36 -1.21 27.74
C PRO A 285 -7.14 -1.32 26.84
N LYS A 286 -7.23 -2.10 25.74
CA LYS A 286 -6.20 -2.15 24.70
C LYS A 286 -6.31 -0.97 23.73
N ARG A 287 -5.15 -0.41 23.35
CA ARG A 287 -5.09 0.63 22.31
C ARG A 287 -5.47 0.07 20.94
N ARG A 288 -5.89 0.93 20.01
CA ARG A 288 -6.18 0.54 18.63
C ARG A 288 -4.95 0.32 17.77
N GLY A 289 -3.80 0.87 18.16
CA GLY A 289 -2.51 0.62 17.53
C GLY A 289 -2.31 1.19 16.13
N VAL A 290 -3.15 2.13 15.69
CA VAL A 290 -3.04 2.79 14.37
C VAL A 290 -2.80 4.28 14.54
N THR A 291 -1.97 4.86 13.70
CA THR A 291 -1.63 6.30 13.73
C THR A 291 -2.88 7.21 13.65
N ARG A 292 -2.71 8.50 13.85
CA ARG A 292 -3.80 9.50 13.92
C ARG A 292 -4.37 9.90 12.55
N VAL A 293 -4.81 8.90 11.75
CA VAL A 293 -5.31 9.07 10.37
C VAL A 293 -6.40 10.15 10.28
N LYS A 294 -7.41 10.10 11.16
CA LYS A 294 -8.52 11.06 11.13
C LYS A 294 -8.06 12.50 11.32
N GLU A 295 -7.08 12.73 12.19
CA GLU A 295 -6.49 14.06 12.41
C GLU A 295 -5.61 14.47 11.23
N MET A 296 -4.86 13.54 10.61
CA MET A 296 -4.08 13.81 9.39
C MET A 296 -4.97 14.29 8.26
N LEU A 297 -6.06 13.58 7.96
CA LEU A 297 -7.04 13.96 6.94
C LEU A 297 -7.65 15.34 7.21
N LYS A 298 -8.07 15.61 8.47
CA LYS A 298 -8.57 16.92 8.88
C LYS A 298 -7.56 18.04 8.65
N ASN A 299 -6.27 17.73 8.81
CA ASN A 299 -5.17 18.66 8.62
C ASN A 299 -4.64 18.71 7.19
N LYS A 300 -5.28 18.01 6.24
CA LYS A 300 -4.89 17.93 4.82
C LYS A 300 -3.47 17.37 4.63
N ILE A 301 -3.02 16.50 5.54
CA ILE A 301 -1.78 15.73 5.42
C ILE A 301 -2.11 14.49 4.61
N ASN A 302 -1.30 14.16 3.60
CA ASN A 302 -1.53 12.97 2.79
C ASN A 302 -1.27 11.70 3.61
N VAL A 303 -2.31 10.91 3.78
CA VAL A 303 -2.26 9.59 4.40
C VAL A 303 -2.99 8.59 3.52
N CYS A 304 -2.44 7.39 3.41
CA CYS A 304 -3.01 6.27 2.65
C CYS A 304 -2.89 4.98 3.45
N PHE A 305 -3.45 3.90 2.91
CA PHE A 305 -3.44 2.59 3.54
C PHE A 305 -2.68 1.57 2.70
N GLY A 306 -1.84 0.75 3.37
CA GLY A 306 -1.14 -0.40 2.81
C GLY A 306 -1.60 -1.71 3.45
N HIS A 307 -1.36 -2.81 2.76
CA HIS A 307 -1.62 -4.15 3.28
C HIS A 307 -0.50 -4.60 4.23
N ASP A 308 0.73 -4.18 3.93
CA ASP A 308 1.96 -4.52 4.63
C ASP A 308 2.36 -5.99 4.41
N ASP A 309 1.85 -6.87 5.21
CA ASP A 309 2.21 -8.29 5.25
C ASP A 309 1.10 -9.18 4.69
N VAL A 310 1.47 -10.25 3.99
CA VAL A 310 0.55 -11.25 3.43
C VAL A 310 1.05 -12.65 3.72
N PHE A 311 0.47 -13.29 4.71
CA PHE A 311 0.81 -14.65 5.12
C PHE A 311 2.31 -14.81 5.38
N ASP A 312 2.82 -14.05 6.31
CA ASP A 312 4.23 -14.00 6.70
C ASP A 312 4.42 -13.98 8.24
N PRO A 313 5.66 -13.82 8.76
CA PRO A 313 5.89 -13.89 10.20
C PRO A 313 5.21 -12.81 11.04
N TRP A 314 4.81 -11.69 10.46
CA TRP A 314 4.16 -10.60 11.18
C TRP A 314 2.64 -10.65 11.05
N TYR A 315 2.10 -11.11 9.91
CA TYR A 315 0.67 -11.19 9.70
C TYR A 315 0.28 -12.47 8.95
N PRO A 316 -0.27 -13.49 9.67
CA PRO A 316 -0.53 -14.81 9.11
C PRO A 316 -1.83 -14.90 8.31
N LEU A 317 -2.40 -13.80 7.89
CA LEU A 317 -3.65 -13.68 7.12
C LEU A 317 -3.44 -12.88 5.84
N GLY A 318 -4.53 -12.49 5.19
CA GLY A 318 -4.53 -11.60 4.04
C GLY A 318 -4.49 -12.29 2.69
N THR A 319 -5.03 -11.60 1.71
CA THR A 319 -5.09 -12.02 0.30
C THR A 319 -4.70 -10.90 -0.65
N ALA A 320 -3.94 -9.92 -0.16
CA ALA A 320 -3.53 -8.73 -0.92
C ALA A 320 -4.72 -7.91 -1.50
N ASN A 321 -5.82 -7.84 -0.76
CA ASN A 321 -7.05 -7.15 -1.15
C ASN A 321 -7.14 -5.76 -0.51
N MET A 322 -7.02 -4.71 -1.33
CA MET A 322 -7.03 -3.33 -0.85
C MET A 322 -8.40 -2.86 -0.33
N LEU A 323 -9.51 -3.46 -0.74
CA LEU A 323 -10.82 -3.19 -0.12
C LEU A 323 -10.90 -3.75 1.30
N GLN A 324 -10.27 -4.89 1.58
CA GLN A 324 -10.16 -5.43 2.94
C GLN A 324 -9.34 -4.49 3.84
N VAL A 325 -8.22 -4.00 3.32
CA VAL A 325 -7.39 -3.00 4.02
C VAL A 325 -8.19 -1.74 4.33
N LEU A 326 -8.88 -1.21 3.32
CA LEU A 326 -9.74 -0.03 3.49
C LEU A 326 -10.84 -0.27 4.51
N HIS A 327 -11.54 -1.40 4.43
CA HIS A 327 -12.62 -1.75 5.35
C HIS A 327 -12.13 -1.76 6.81
N MET A 328 -11.00 -2.42 7.09
CA MET A 328 -10.40 -2.40 8.43
C MET A 328 -9.99 -0.98 8.84
N GLY A 329 -9.36 -0.22 7.94
CA GLY A 329 -8.92 1.15 8.21
C GLY A 329 -10.08 2.08 8.57
N LEU A 330 -11.21 1.99 7.86
CA LEU A 330 -12.41 2.77 8.18
C LEU A 330 -12.92 2.46 9.60
N HIS A 331 -12.93 1.19 10.02
CA HIS A 331 -13.35 0.78 11.36
C HIS A 331 -12.39 1.26 12.44
N VAL A 332 -11.11 0.92 12.32
CA VAL A 332 -10.14 1.21 13.38
C VAL A 332 -9.87 2.73 13.53
N CYS A 333 -9.92 3.48 12.43
CA CYS A 333 -9.76 4.94 12.43
C CYS A 333 -11.08 5.69 12.67
N GLN A 334 -12.21 4.98 12.82
CA GLN A 334 -13.57 5.57 13.01
C GLN A 334 -13.96 6.57 11.91
N LEU A 335 -13.75 6.18 10.66
CA LEU A 335 -14.11 6.94 9.45
C LEU A 335 -15.45 6.40 8.89
N MET A 336 -16.52 6.41 9.70
CA MET A 336 -17.77 5.71 9.40
C MET A 336 -18.94 6.63 8.98
N GLY A 337 -18.68 7.92 8.75
CA GLY A 337 -19.66 8.80 8.12
C GLY A 337 -19.85 8.46 6.63
N TYR A 338 -21.07 8.63 6.08
CA TYR A 338 -21.35 8.29 4.68
C TYR A 338 -20.31 8.85 3.70
N GLY A 339 -20.03 10.16 3.78
CA GLY A 339 -19.02 10.80 2.92
C GLY A 339 -17.60 10.23 3.15
N GLN A 340 -17.25 9.89 4.40
CA GLN A 340 -15.95 9.30 4.72
C GLN A 340 -15.80 7.89 4.11
N ILE A 341 -16.87 7.08 4.11
CA ILE A 341 -16.85 5.75 3.48
C ILE A 341 -16.81 5.88 1.96
N ASN A 342 -17.67 6.74 1.39
CA ASN A 342 -17.71 6.95 -0.06
C ASN A 342 -16.39 7.48 -0.63
N ASP A 343 -15.76 8.43 0.07
CA ASP A 343 -14.44 8.96 -0.29
C ASP A 343 -13.26 8.06 0.15
N GLY A 344 -13.55 7.00 0.91
CA GLY A 344 -12.54 6.12 1.49
C GLY A 344 -11.62 5.45 0.46
N LEU A 345 -12.14 5.18 -0.74
CA LEU A 345 -11.33 4.61 -1.82
C LEU A 345 -10.11 5.45 -2.17
N LYS A 346 -10.12 6.76 -1.94
CA LYS A 346 -8.95 7.63 -2.13
C LYS A 346 -7.75 7.22 -1.29
N LEU A 347 -7.99 6.56 -0.14
CA LEU A 347 -6.91 6.09 0.76
C LEU A 347 -6.13 4.89 0.19
N VAL A 348 -6.68 4.20 -0.80
CA VAL A 348 -6.06 3.04 -1.47
C VAL A 348 -5.89 3.28 -2.99
N THR A 349 -6.12 4.51 -3.44
CA THR A 349 -5.98 4.97 -4.83
C THR A 349 -5.17 6.27 -4.89
N GLU A 350 -5.80 7.44 -5.00
CA GLU A 350 -5.15 8.73 -5.26
C GLU A 350 -4.13 9.13 -4.16
N ASN A 351 -4.43 8.86 -2.89
CA ASN A 351 -3.52 9.20 -1.80
C ASN A 351 -2.27 8.32 -1.82
N SER A 352 -2.46 7.01 -2.12
CA SER A 352 -1.35 6.07 -2.31
C SER A 352 -0.52 6.44 -3.56
N ALA A 353 -1.17 6.81 -4.65
CA ALA A 353 -0.49 7.26 -5.87
C ALA A 353 0.39 8.49 -5.60
N LYS A 354 -0.07 9.45 -4.80
CA LYS A 354 0.74 10.60 -4.36
C LYS A 354 1.96 10.17 -3.55
N ALA A 355 1.81 9.23 -2.62
CA ALA A 355 2.91 8.72 -1.81
C ALA A 355 3.97 8.01 -2.67
N LEU A 356 3.55 7.32 -3.74
CA LEU A 356 4.47 6.69 -4.68
C LEU A 356 5.04 7.67 -5.72
N GLY A 357 4.55 8.90 -5.81
CA GLY A 357 4.96 9.89 -6.78
C GLY A 357 4.51 9.57 -8.21
N LEU A 358 3.39 8.84 -8.39
CA LEU A 358 2.87 8.44 -9.69
C LEU A 358 2.40 9.66 -10.50
N GLN A 359 2.77 9.70 -11.77
CA GLN A 359 2.34 10.74 -12.71
C GLN A 359 1.28 10.17 -13.66
N GLY A 360 0.32 11.01 -14.08
CA GLY A 360 -0.74 10.59 -15.00
C GLY A 360 -1.67 9.50 -14.44
N TYR A 361 -1.78 9.41 -13.11
CA TYR A 361 -2.68 8.48 -12.42
C TYR A 361 -4.09 9.09 -12.34
N GLY A 362 -5.09 8.32 -12.75
CA GLY A 362 -6.50 8.75 -12.73
C GLY A 362 -7.24 8.38 -14.01
N VAL A 363 -8.57 8.35 -13.95
CA VAL A 363 -9.45 8.07 -15.09
C VAL A 363 -9.79 9.40 -15.77
N GLU A 364 -8.87 9.87 -16.61
CA GLU A 364 -8.97 11.16 -17.31
C GLU A 364 -8.52 11.00 -18.76
N GLU A 365 -9.08 11.80 -19.65
CA GLU A 365 -8.70 11.82 -21.06
C GLU A 365 -7.21 12.18 -21.21
N GLY A 366 -6.50 11.42 -22.05
CA GLY A 366 -5.06 11.55 -22.28
C GLY A 366 -4.19 10.67 -21.38
N ASN A 367 -4.67 10.22 -20.22
CA ASN A 367 -3.95 9.29 -19.38
C ASN A 367 -3.90 7.87 -19.98
N ALA A 368 -2.97 7.05 -19.50
CA ALA A 368 -2.96 5.63 -19.81
C ALA A 368 -4.31 5.01 -19.40
N ALA A 369 -4.85 4.12 -20.22
CA ALA A 369 -6.11 3.45 -19.95
C ALA A 369 -5.90 2.34 -18.89
N ASN A 370 -5.62 2.78 -17.66
CA ASN A 370 -5.41 1.97 -16.47
C ASN A 370 -6.55 2.25 -15.49
N PHE A 371 -7.43 1.29 -15.29
CA PHE A 371 -8.55 1.42 -14.36
C PHE A 371 -9.14 0.05 -14.01
N ILE A 372 -9.96 0.04 -12.98
CA ILE A 372 -10.72 -1.12 -12.53
C ILE A 372 -12.22 -0.84 -12.64
N ILE A 373 -13.00 -1.89 -12.81
CA ILE A 373 -14.46 -1.87 -12.75
C ILE A 373 -14.89 -2.70 -11.54
N LEU A 374 -15.57 -2.05 -10.61
CA LEU A 374 -16.15 -2.69 -9.43
C LEU A 374 -17.65 -2.90 -9.66
N PRO A 375 -18.24 -4.08 -9.33
CA PRO A 375 -19.66 -4.36 -9.51
C PRO A 375 -20.51 -3.66 -8.43
N ALA A 376 -20.46 -2.35 -8.40
CA ALA A 376 -21.10 -1.45 -7.44
C ALA A 376 -21.55 -0.17 -8.11
N GLU A 377 -22.54 0.53 -7.55
CA GLU A 377 -23.02 1.81 -8.08
C GLU A 377 -22.13 3.00 -7.68
N ASN A 378 -21.48 2.90 -6.53
CA ASN A 378 -20.63 3.95 -5.96
C ASN A 378 -19.62 3.37 -4.97
N GLY A 379 -18.69 4.21 -4.47
CA GLY A 379 -17.66 3.80 -3.53
C GLY A 379 -18.21 3.27 -2.21
N PHE A 380 -19.29 3.86 -1.69
CA PHE A 380 -19.93 3.36 -0.47
C PHE A 380 -20.41 1.92 -0.65
N ASP A 381 -21.11 1.63 -1.76
CA ASP A 381 -21.62 0.28 -2.04
C ASP A 381 -20.51 -0.74 -2.27
N ALA A 382 -19.42 -0.34 -2.96
CA ALA A 382 -18.25 -1.18 -3.15
C ALA A 382 -17.62 -1.61 -1.82
N VAL A 383 -17.43 -0.65 -0.91
CA VAL A 383 -16.85 -0.91 0.42
C VAL A 383 -17.80 -1.71 1.30
N ARG A 384 -19.09 -1.35 1.32
CA ARG A 384 -20.13 -2.04 2.13
C ARG A 384 -20.21 -3.52 1.82
N ARG A 385 -20.16 -3.89 0.53
CA ARG A 385 -20.29 -5.28 0.08
C ARG A 385 -18.96 -6.02 -0.07
N GLN A 386 -17.82 -5.33 0.08
CA GLN A 386 -16.50 -5.93 -0.18
C GLN A 386 -16.46 -6.62 -1.55
N VAL A 387 -16.89 -5.90 -2.58
CA VAL A 387 -17.02 -6.45 -3.93
C VAL A 387 -15.67 -6.86 -4.53
N PRO A 388 -15.61 -7.95 -5.31
CA PRO A 388 -14.40 -8.28 -6.05
C PRO A 388 -14.17 -7.27 -7.18
N THR A 389 -12.95 -7.18 -7.68
CA THR A 389 -12.66 -6.45 -8.91
C THR A 389 -13.22 -7.24 -10.09
N ARG A 390 -14.23 -6.68 -10.80
CA ARG A 390 -14.85 -7.36 -11.95
C ARG A 390 -13.92 -7.41 -13.15
N TYR A 391 -13.33 -6.24 -13.48
CA TYR A 391 -12.31 -6.10 -14.53
C TYR A 391 -11.16 -5.25 -14.04
N SER A 392 -9.93 -5.67 -14.33
CA SER A 392 -8.73 -4.86 -14.24
C SER A 392 -8.21 -4.61 -15.66
N ILE A 393 -8.10 -3.34 -16.03
CA ILE A 393 -7.73 -2.90 -17.38
C ILE A 393 -6.41 -2.12 -17.26
N ARG A 394 -5.41 -2.51 -18.07
CA ARG A 394 -4.11 -1.85 -18.13
C ARG A 394 -3.71 -1.61 -19.58
N HIS A 395 -3.34 -0.36 -19.89
CA HIS A 395 -3.03 0.07 -21.26
C HIS A 395 -4.10 -0.36 -22.26
N GLY A 396 -5.38 -0.27 -21.86
CA GLY A 396 -6.51 -0.62 -22.67
C GLY A 396 -6.72 -2.12 -22.90
N LYS A 397 -6.08 -2.98 -22.15
CA LYS A 397 -6.25 -4.44 -22.20
C LYS A 397 -6.79 -4.96 -20.88
N VAL A 398 -7.74 -5.87 -20.93
CA VAL A 398 -8.20 -6.61 -19.75
C VAL A 398 -7.07 -7.54 -19.29
N ILE A 399 -6.54 -7.30 -18.09
CA ILE A 399 -5.46 -8.10 -17.50
C ILE A 399 -5.97 -9.06 -16.41
N ALA A 400 -7.16 -8.81 -15.87
CA ALA A 400 -7.86 -9.72 -14.96
C ALA A 400 -9.38 -9.54 -15.09
N GLU A 401 -10.10 -10.65 -14.96
CA GLU A 401 -11.56 -10.72 -14.95
C GLU A 401 -11.99 -11.67 -13.84
N THR A 402 -12.96 -11.26 -13.03
CA THR A 402 -13.56 -12.09 -11.99
C THR A 402 -15.02 -12.35 -12.30
N LYS A 403 -15.41 -13.61 -12.43
CA LYS A 403 -16.83 -13.99 -12.49
C LYS A 403 -17.46 -13.82 -11.13
N LEU A 404 -18.59 -13.10 -11.07
CA LEU A 404 -19.30 -12.87 -9.81
C LEU A 404 -19.93 -14.19 -9.34
N ALA A 405 -19.84 -14.42 -8.03
CA ALA A 405 -20.50 -15.57 -7.41
C ALA A 405 -22.02 -15.38 -7.44
N GLU A 406 -22.75 -16.46 -7.75
CA GLU A 406 -24.20 -16.52 -7.65
C GLU A 406 -24.58 -17.46 -6.49
N THR A 407 -25.53 -17.02 -5.66
CA THR A 407 -26.06 -17.85 -4.59
C THR A 407 -27.56 -18.07 -4.81
N THR A 408 -28.01 -19.31 -4.82
CA THR A 408 -29.43 -19.67 -4.84
C THR A 408 -29.82 -20.15 -3.46
N ILE A 409 -30.89 -19.57 -2.88
CA ILE A 409 -31.50 -20.05 -1.66
C ILE A 409 -32.63 -21.00 -2.03
N HIS A 410 -32.65 -22.20 -1.41
CA HIS A 410 -33.71 -23.17 -1.56
C HIS A 410 -34.72 -23.02 -0.41
N LEU A 411 -35.65 -22.07 -0.59
CA LEU A 411 -36.82 -21.91 0.28
C LEU A 411 -38.00 -22.67 -0.33
N ASN A 412 -39.20 -22.14 -0.23
CA ASN A 412 -40.38 -22.73 -0.89
C ASN A 412 -40.24 -22.72 -2.42
N ASP A 413 -39.71 -21.63 -2.95
CA ASP A 413 -39.24 -21.48 -4.32
C ASP A 413 -37.75 -21.14 -4.32
N ASN A 414 -37.04 -21.47 -5.41
CA ASN A 414 -35.64 -21.14 -5.55
C ASN A 414 -35.48 -19.65 -5.83
N GLU A 415 -34.74 -18.95 -4.95
CA GLU A 415 -34.47 -17.51 -5.06
C GLU A 415 -32.99 -17.25 -5.28
N ARG A 416 -32.66 -16.37 -6.22
CA ARG A 416 -31.30 -15.84 -6.33
C ARG A 416 -31.10 -14.72 -5.34
N VAL A 417 -30.01 -14.80 -4.57
CA VAL A 417 -29.63 -13.74 -3.64
C VAL A 417 -28.92 -12.62 -4.40
N THR A 418 -29.42 -11.42 -4.26
CA THR A 418 -28.74 -10.21 -4.73
C THR A 418 -28.43 -9.30 -3.53
N TYR A 419 -27.23 -8.73 -3.51
CA TYR A 419 -26.79 -7.80 -2.48
C TYR A 419 -26.87 -6.33 -2.95
N ARG A 420 -27.50 -6.11 -4.11
CA ARG A 420 -27.78 -4.78 -4.67
C ARG A 420 -29.04 -4.16 -4.10
#